data_18c55954e7be7911e0502f889a420377
#
_entry.id   18c55954e7be7911e0502f889a420377
#
_cell.length_a   1.000
_cell.length_b   1.000
_cell.length_c   1.000
_cell.angle_alpha   90.00
_cell.angle_beta   90.00
_cell.angle_gamma   90.00
#
_symmetry.space_group_name_H-M   'P 1'
#
loop_
_entity.id
_entity.type
_entity.pdbx_description
1 polymer ?
#
loop_
_entity_poly.entity_id
_entity_poly.type
_entity_poly.pdbx_seq_one_letter_code
_entity_poly.pdbx_strand_id
1 'polypeptide(L)'
;MLKRFGSLFVALLFSGASLAAHDMWIEPTAFVPDAGKIVGLKLRVGQDLLGDPIPRDPALINQFISVDSTGRRPIIGRDGSDPAGLVRVAAPGMLIVGYRSNPSTVVLPAAKFNQYLKEEGLEAIAELRARRNETANDVHEMFSRCAKSLVFSGVPSDFEADRSLGFPL
;
A
#
# COMPACT_ATOMS: atom_id res chain seq x y z
N MET A 1 -12.68 -13.21 61.22
CA MET A 1 -12.35 -12.14 60.24
C MET A 1 -11.81 -12.81 58.99
N LEU A 2 -12.66 -13.00 57.99
CA LEU A 2 -12.32 -13.72 56.73
C LEU A 2 -12.10 -12.68 55.65
N LYS A 3 -10.82 -12.49 55.23
CA LYS A 3 -10.47 -11.57 54.13
C LYS A 3 -10.73 -12.29 52.79
N ARG A 4 -11.77 -11.84 52.08
CA ARG A 4 -12.04 -12.24 50.68
C ARG A 4 -11.04 -11.54 49.77
N PHE A 5 -10.12 -12.29 49.17
CA PHE A 5 -9.33 -11.85 48.04
C PHE A 5 -10.20 -11.96 46.78
N GLY A 6 -10.60 -10.81 46.25
CA GLY A 6 -11.24 -10.76 44.93
C GLY A 6 -10.16 -10.86 43.84
N SER A 7 -10.15 -11.99 43.10
CA SER A 7 -9.35 -12.12 41.90
C SER A 7 -9.93 -11.23 40.79
N LEU A 8 -9.19 -10.18 40.46
CA LEU A 8 -9.48 -9.32 39.33
C LEU A 8 -9.05 -10.08 38.05
N PHE A 9 -10.01 -10.66 37.34
CA PHE A 9 -9.79 -11.28 36.03
C PHE A 9 -9.68 -10.16 35.00
N VAL A 10 -8.44 -9.76 34.65
CA VAL A 10 -8.19 -8.87 33.51
C VAL A 10 -8.38 -9.68 32.25
N ALA A 11 -9.55 -9.55 31.63
CA ALA A 11 -9.80 -10.06 30.29
C ALA A 11 -8.94 -9.21 29.30
N LEU A 12 -7.83 -9.76 28.88
CA LEU A 12 -7.07 -9.24 27.75
C LEU A 12 -7.94 -9.43 26.48
N LEU A 13 -8.62 -8.38 26.08
CA LEU A 13 -9.25 -8.30 24.77
C LEU A 13 -8.11 -8.30 23.73
N PHE A 14 -7.76 -9.46 23.22
CA PHE A 14 -7.03 -9.57 21.96
C PHE A 14 -7.96 -9.02 20.88
N SER A 15 -7.80 -7.74 20.58
CA SER A 15 -8.31 -7.16 19.34
C SER A 15 -7.65 -7.93 18.22
N GLY A 16 -8.35 -8.92 17.66
CA GLY A 16 -7.94 -9.59 16.45
C GLY A 16 -7.85 -8.52 15.38
N ALA A 17 -6.63 -8.06 15.06
CA ALA A 17 -6.42 -7.26 13.88
C ALA A 17 -6.92 -8.11 12.71
N SER A 18 -8.04 -7.69 12.12
CA SER A 18 -8.49 -8.21 10.84
C SER A 18 -7.33 -8.09 9.88
N LEU A 19 -6.83 -9.22 9.37
CA LEU A 19 -5.93 -9.23 8.22
C LEU A 19 -6.79 -9.01 6.97
N ALA A 20 -7.54 -7.92 6.93
CA ALA A 20 -8.08 -7.42 5.70
C ALA A 20 -6.89 -7.05 4.81
N ALA A 21 -6.98 -7.35 3.53
CA ALA A 21 -5.99 -6.92 2.56
C ALA A 21 -5.90 -5.40 2.62
N HIS A 22 -4.84 -4.89 3.24
CA HIS A 22 -4.65 -3.45 3.36
C HIS A 22 -4.24 -2.90 2.01
N ASP A 23 -5.00 -1.94 1.52
CA ASP A 23 -4.65 -1.17 0.34
C ASP A 23 -3.38 -0.36 0.59
N MET A 24 -2.62 -0.14 -0.48
CA MET A 24 -1.51 0.79 -0.46
C MET A 24 -1.74 1.89 -1.48
N TRP A 25 -1.52 3.14 -1.08
CA TRP A 25 -1.59 4.27 -1.98
C TRP A 25 -0.48 5.28 -1.77
N ILE A 26 -0.29 6.13 -2.77
CA ILE A 26 0.56 7.31 -2.70
C ILE A 26 -0.33 8.51 -2.48
N GLU A 27 -0.09 9.25 -1.39
CA GLU A 27 -0.78 10.49 -1.05
C GLU A 27 0.16 11.68 -1.29
N PRO A 28 0.02 12.40 -2.41
CA PRO A 28 0.75 13.65 -2.61
C PRO A 28 0.28 14.73 -1.63
N THR A 29 1.18 15.58 -1.17
CA THR A 29 0.83 16.74 -0.32
C THR A 29 -0.01 17.79 -1.08
N ALA A 30 -0.01 17.72 -2.41
CA ALA A 30 -0.91 18.47 -3.30
C ALA A 30 -1.12 17.68 -4.59
N PHE A 31 -2.39 17.51 -4.99
CA PHE A 31 -2.73 16.85 -6.27
C PHE A 31 -2.70 17.83 -7.45
N VAL A 32 -2.90 19.12 -7.18
CA VAL A 32 -2.90 20.18 -8.19
C VAL A 32 -1.96 21.32 -7.72
N PRO A 33 -0.65 21.11 -7.71
CA PRO A 33 0.31 22.15 -7.37
C PRO A 33 0.60 23.08 -8.56
N ASP A 34 1.07 24.28 -8.27
CA ASP A 34 1.66 25.15 -9.30
C ASP A 34 2.97 24.55 -9.83
N ALA A 35 3.30 24.87 -11.09
CA ALA A 35 4.59 24.53 -11.66
C ALA A 35 5.74 25.15 -10.83
N GLY A 36 6.85 24.41 -10.73
CA GLY A 36 8.00 24.79 -9.91
C GLY A 36 7.92 24.37 -8.45
N LYS A 37 6.76 23.96 -7.93
CA LYS A 37 6.60 23.51 -6.54
C LYS A 37 7.19 22.13 -6.32
N ILE A 38 7.57 21.88 -5.06
CA ILE A 38 7.95 20.55 -4.58
C ILE A 38 6.73 19.93 -3.89
N VAL A 39 6.43 18.70 -4.26
CA VAL A 39 5.34 17.89 -3.69
C VAL A 39 5.96 16.77 -2.88
N GLY A 40 5.53 16.62 -1.63
CA GLY A 40 5.84 15.47 -0.81
C GLY A 40 4.95 14.29 -1.21
N LEU A 41 5.52 13.09 -1.25
CA LEU A 41 4.86 11.86 -1.60
C LEU A 41 4.84 10.95 -0.37
N LYS A 42 3.69 10.84 0.27
CA LYS A 42 3.49 9.95 1.41
C LYS A 42 3.07 8.58 0.90
N LEU A 43 3.57 7.54 1.52
CA LEU A 43 3.09 6.18 1.32
C LEU A 43 2.15 5.82 2.48
N ARG A 44 0.99 5.26 2.16
CA ARG A 44 -0.03 4.88 3.12
C ARG A 44 -0.43 3.43 2.95
N VAL A 45 -0.79 2.79 4.05
CA VAL A 45 -1.38 1.45 4.09
C VAL A 45 -2.60 1.47 5.02
N GLY A 46 -3.72 0.96 4.55
CA GLY A 46 -4.96 0.95 5.32
C GLY A 46 -6.17 0.53 4.51
N GLN A 47 -7.35 0.94 4.94
CA GLN A 47 -8.63 0.69 4.28
C GLN A 47 -9.41 1.98 4.15
N ASP A 48 -10.26 2.07 3.13
CA ASP A 48 -11.17 3.21 2.91
C ASP A 48 -10.42 4.57 2.89
N LEU A 49 -9.19 4.59 2.35
CA LEU A 49 -8.28 5.73 2.34
C LEU A 49 -7.89 6.27 3.74
N LEU A 50 -8.19 5.52 4.78
CA LEU A 50 -7.69 5.74 6.13
C LEU A 50 -6.54 4.79 6.39
N GLY A 51 -5.34 5.31 6.62
CA GLY A 51 -4.17 4.45 6.76
C GLY A 51 -2.98 5.08 7.44
N ASP A 52 -2.15 4.17 7.94
CA ASP A 52 -0.91 4.52 8.61
C ASP A 52 0.17 4.93 7.63
N PRO A 53 1.06 5.84 8.02
CA PRO A 53 2.21 6.21 7.20
C PRO A 53 3.20 5.06 7.08
N ILE A 54 3.73 4.86 5.87
CA ILE A 54 4.91 4.03 5.63
C ILE A 54 6.07 4.98 5.38
N PRO A 55 6.99 5.13 6.32
CA PRO A 55 8.22 5.90 6.11
C PRO A 55 9.06 5.29 4.98
N ARG A 56 9.91 6.12 4.37
CA ARG A 56 10.83 5.63 3.35
C ARG A 56 11.76 4.56 3.91
N ASP A 57 11.71 3.37 3.31
CA ASP A 57 12.62 2.27 3.58
C ASP A 57 13.24 1.78 2.26
N PRO A 58 14.53 2.05 2.00
CA PRO A 58 15.21 1.62 0.78
C PRO A 58 15.19 0.11 0.58
N ALA A 59 15.16 -0.69 1.66
CA ALA A 59 15.11 -2.14 1.57
C ALA A 59 13.79 -2.65 0.97
N LEU A 60 12.72 -1.89 1.13
CA LEU A 60 11.40 -2.21 0.58
C LEU A 60 11.18 -1.66 -0.83
N ILE A 61 11.96 -0.68 -1.29
CA ILE A 61 11.73 -0.01 -2.57
C ILE A 61 12.38 -0.80 -3.70
N ASN A 62 11.57 -1.37 -4.59
CA ASN A 62 12.05 -1.85 -5.89
C ASN A 62 12.10 -0.71 -6.89
N GLN A 63 11.01 0.06 -7.00
CA GLN A 63 10.90 1.25 -7.83
C GLN A 63 10.06 2.31 -7.11
N PHE A 64 10.56 3.54 -7.11
CA PHE A 64 9.79 4.71 -6.71
C PHE A 64 10.18 5.82 -7.69
N ILE A 65 9.28 6.13 -8.60
CA ILE A 65 9.57 6.91 -9.81
C ILE A 65 8.50 7.96 -10.07
N SER A 66 8.89 8.98 -10.82
CA SER A 66 7.97 9.89 -11.49
C SER A 66 8.16 9.83 -13.01
N VAL A 67 7.07 10.08 -13.75
CA VAL A 67 7.06 10.18 -15.20
C VAL A 67 6.24 11.41 -15.59
N ASP A 68 6.82 12.26 -16.42
CA ASP A 68 6.18 13.42 -17.03
C ASP A 68 6.58 13.54 -18.52
N SER A 69 6.26 14.66 -19.16
CA SER A 69 6.63 14.93 -20.55
C SER A 69 8.14 14.95 -20.79
N THR A 70 8.95 15.17 -19.75
CA THR A 70 10.41 15.22 -19.83
C THR A 70 11.08 13.87 -19.61
N GLY A 71 10.32 12.85 -19.20
CA GLY A 71 10.80 11.49 -19.03
C GLY A 71 10.60 10.91 -17.62
N ARG A 72 11.27 9.79 -17.39
CA ARG A 72 11.19 8.99 -16.15
C ARG A 72 12.36 9.33 -15.22
N ARG A 73 12.07 9.55 -13.94
CA ARG A 73 13.09 9.89 -12.92
C ARG A 73 12.81 9.16 -11.61
N PRO A 74 13.85 8.76 -10.85
CA PRO A 74 13.68 8.23 -9.52
C PRO A 74 13.17 9.31 -8.56
N ILE A 75 12.30 8.91 -7.62
CA ILE A 75 11.89 9.74 -6.50
C ILE A 75 12.98 9.70 -5.42
N ILE A 76 13.46 10.87 -5.05
CA ILE A 76 14.41 11.03 -3.97
C ILE A 76 13.70 11.25 -2.64
N GLY A 77 14.35 10.90 -1.55
CA GLY A 77 13.82 11.10 -0.19
C GLY A 77 14.87 10.68 0.83
N ARG A 78 14.67 11.10 2.07
CA ARG A 78 15.50 10.69 3.20
C ARG A 78 14.94 9.40 3.80
N ASP A 79 15.79 8.46 4.10
CA ASP A 79 15.41 7.21 4.74
C ASP A 79 14.78 7.46 6.13
N GLY A 80 13.73 6.72 6.44
CA GLY A 80 12.93 6.88 7.66
C GLY A 80 11.98 8.08 7.64
N SER A 81 11.88 8.85 6.55
CA SER A 81 11.05 10.04 6.48
C SER A 81 9.62 9.74 6.01
N ASP A 82 8.66 10.51 6.52
CA ASP A 82 7.35 10.75 5.94
C ASP A 82 7.22 12.28 5.70
N PRO A 83 7.08 12.77 4.46
CA PRO A 83 6.89 12.02 3.20
C PRO A 83 8.06 11.12 2.80
N ALA A 84 7.72 9.96 2.21
CA ALA A 84 8.71 8.98 1.74
C ALA A 84 9.50 9.44 0.52
N GLY A 85 9.02 10.46 -0.18
CA GLY A 85 9.69 11.02 -1.33
C GLY A 85 9.31 12.46 -1.61
N LEU A 86 10.14 13.12 -2.42
CA LEU A 86 9.94 14.48 -2.89
C LEU A 86 10.06 14.51 -4.41
N VAL A 87 9.18 15.26 -5.05
CA VAL A 87 9.23 15.50 -6.48
C VAL A 87 9.00 16.98 -6.79
N ARG A 88 9.80 17.53 -7.73
CA ARG A 88 9.54 18.86 -8.28
C ARG A 88 8.63 18.74 -9.49
N VAL A 89 7.55 19.49 -9.49
CA VAL A 89 6.66 19.65 -10.65
C VAL A 89 7.30 20.69 -11.57
N ALA A 90 8.05 20.24 -12.56
CA ALA A 90 8.93 21.11 -13.34
C ALA A 90 8.15 22.02 -14.31
N ALA A 91 7.05 21.54 -14.89
CA ALA A 91 6.27 22.20 -15.91
C ALA A 91 4.77 21.92 -15.72
N PRO A 92 3.87 22.69 -16.34
CA PRO A 92 2.47 22.33 -16.46
C PRO A 92 2.30 20.98 -17.16
N GLY A 93 1.24 20.25 -16.82
CA GLY A 93 0.91 18.94 -17.34
C GLY A 93 0.74 17.90 -16.25
N MET A 94 0.68 16.63 -16.67
CA MET A 94 0.52 15.48 -15.78
C MET A 94 1.87 14.92 -15.35
N LEU A 95 2.01 14.71 -14.05
CA LEU A 95 3.09 13.95 -13.44
C LEU A 95 2.50 12.66 -12.87
N ILE A 96 2.95 11.53 -13.38
CA ILE A 96 2.57 10.20 -12.88
C ILE A 96 3.62 9.78 -11.87
N VAL A 97 3.19 9.38 -10.68
CA VAL A 97 4.06 8.82 -9.63
C VAL A 97 3.74 7.35 -9.47
N GLY A 98 4.76 6.50 -9.46
CA GLY A 98 4.60 5.07 -9.27
C GLY A 98 5.55 4.51 -8.21
N TYR A 99 5.02 3.61 -7.43
CA TYR A 99 5.75 2.84 -6.42
C TYR A 99 5.57 1.35 -6.67
N ARG A 100 6.64 0.59 -6.53
CA ARG A 100 6.62 -0.87 -6.42
C ARG A 100 7.58 -1.30 -5.32
N SER A 101 7.11 -2.20 -4.44
CA SER A 101 7.97 -2.78 -3.42
C SER A 101 8.80 -3.95 -3.97
N ASN A 102 9.88 -4.28 -3.27
CA ASN A 102 10.49 -5.59 -3.33
C ASN A 102 9.46 -6.65 -2.89
N PRO A 103 9.60 -7.91 -3.32
CA PRO A 103 8.78 -8.99 -2.82
C PRO A 103 8.89 -9.15 -1.29
N SER A 104 7.75 -9.35 -0.66
CA SER A 104 7.64 -9.70 0.76
C SER A 104 6.94 -11.05 0.89
N THR A 105 7.24 -11.79 1.95
CA THR A 105 6.62 -13.08 2.22
C THR A 105 5.85 -13.03 3.53
N VAL A 106 4.73 -13.73 3.58
CA VAL A 106 3.93 -13.93 4.78
C VAL A 106 3.43 -15.37 4.85
N VAL A 107 3.29 -15.90 6.06
CA VAL A 107 2.61 -17.16 6.30
C VAL A 107 1.27 -16.86 6.93
N LEU A 108 0.20 -17.24 6.24
CA LEU A 108 -1.16 -17.06 6.69
C LEU A 108 -1.70 -18.38 7.23
N PRO A 109 -2.17 -18.42 8.49
CA PRO A 109 -2.89 -19.56 9.01
C PRO A 109 -4.08 -19.93 8.12
N ALA A 110 -4.31 -21.24 7.91
CA ALA A 110 -5.36 -21.75 7.04
C ALA A 110 -6.73 -21.09 7.26
N ALA A 111 -7.14 -20.93 8.53
CA ALA A 111 -8.43 -20.32 8.86
C ALA A 111 -8.53 -18.86 8.39
N LYS A 112 -7.45 -18.08 8.57
CA LYS A 112 -7.41 -16.68 8.13
C LYS A 112 -7.41 -16.56 6.62
N PHE A 113 -6.66 -17.41 5.92
CA PHE A 113 -6.64 -17.40 4.46
C PHE A 113 -7.99 -17.81 3.87
N ASN A 114 -8.66 -18.80 4.44
CA ASN A 114 -10.00 -19.20 4.00
C ASN A 114 -11.04 -18.10 4.23
N GLN A 115 -10.94 -17.36 5.33
CA GLN A 115 -11.77 -16.17 5.57
C GLN A 115 -11.51 -15.09 4.54
N TYR A 116 -10.24 -14.75 4.28
CA TYR A 116 -9.82 -13.81 3.24
C TYR A 116 -10.39 -14.17 1.87
N LEU A 117 -10.30 -15.44 1.44
CA LEU A 117 -10.86 -15.87 0.16
C LEU A 117 -12.36 -15.60 0.05
N LYS A 118 -13.10 -15.75 1.16
CA LYS A 118 -14.53 -15.47 1.21
C LYS A 118 -14.84 -13.98 1.16
N GLU A 119 -14.07 -13.15 1.88
CA GLU A 119 -14.24 -11.70 1.93
C GLU A 119 -13.95 -11.04 0.59
N GLU A 120 -12.96 -11.56 -0.15
CA GLU A 120 -12.54 -11.05 -1.45
C GLU A 120 -13.28 -11.66 -2.65
N GLY A 121 -14.28 -12.52 -2.41
CA GLY A 121 -15.03 -13.14 -3.50
C GLY A 121 -14.21 -14.13 -4.34
N LEU A 122 -13.22 -14.80 -3.72
CA LEU A 122 -12.31 -15.74 -4.37
C LEU A 122 -12.73 -17.20 -4.18
N GLU A 123 -14.03 -17.49 -4.32
CA GLU A 123 -14.61 -18.82 -4.10
C GLU A 123 -13.97 -19.90 -4.98
N ALA A 124 -13.60 -19.55 -6.22
CA ALA A 124 -12.95 -20.50 -7.13
C ALA A 124 -11.60 -21.01 -6.59
N ILE A 125 -10.87 -20.17 -5.86
CA ILE A 125 -9.62 -20.57 -5.21
C ILE A 125 -9.91 -21.44 -3.99
N ALA A 126 -10.95 -21.10 -3.22
CA ALA A 126 -11.39 -21.93 -2.07
C ALA A 126 -11.78 -23.34 -2.53
N GLU A 127 -12.56 -23.47 -3.62
CA GLU A 127 -12.91 -24.76 -4.22
C GLU A 127 -11.69 -25.53 -4.73
N LEU A 128 -10.75 -24.86 -5.38
CA LEU A 128 -9.50 -25.49 -5.85
C LEU A 128 -8.71 -26.09 -4.68
N ARG A 129 -8.58 -25.34 -3.58
CA ARG A 129 -7.93 -25.81 -2.35
C ARG A 129 -8.66 -27.01 -1.74
N ALA A 130 -10.00 -26.99 -1.73
CA ALA A 130 -10.80 -28.11 -1.26
C ALA A 130 -10.55 -29.38 -2.10
N ARG A 131 -10.55 -29.27 -3.44
CA ARG A 131 -10.23 -30.39 -4.34
C ARG A 131 -8.83 -30.95 -4.14
N ARG A 132 -7.88 -30.13 -3.66
CA ARG A 132 -6.49 -30.54 -3.38
C ARG A 132 -6.26 -30.99 -1.94
N ASN A 133 -7.30 -31.03 -1.11
CA ASN A 133 -7.20 -31.28 0.33
C ASN A 133 -6.25 -30.32 1.07
N GLU A 134 -6.19 -29.05 0.63
CA GLU A 134 -5.30 -28.01 1.17
C GLU A 134 -6.02 -27.04 2.12
N THR A 135 -7.32 -27.19 2.34
CA THR A 135 -8.13 -26.24 3.13
C THR A 135 -7.60 -26.03 4.56
N ALA A 136 -6.99 -27.04 5.14
CA ALA A 136 -6.41 -26.99 6.48
C ALA A 136 -4.92 -26.61 6.52
N ASN A 137 -4.29 -26.41 5.37
CA ASN A 137 -2.88 -26.06 5.29
C ASN A 137 -2.65 -24.55 5.37
N ASP A 138 -1.65 -24.13 6.12
CA ASP A 138 -1.18 -22.75 6.10
C ASP A 138 -0.69 -22.37 4.70
N VAL A 139 -0.77 -21.09 4.38
CA VAL A 139 -0.43 -20.56 3.05
C VAL A 139 0.82 -19.69 3.14
N HIS A 140 1.80 -19.99 2.30
CA HIS A 140 2.95 -19.14 2.08
C HIS A 140 2.65 -18.22 0.90
N GLU A 141 2.51 -16.95 1.17
CA GLU A 141 2.24 -15.94 0.15
C GLU A 141 3.49 -15.09 -0.08
N MET A 142 3.76 -14.80 -1.35
CA MET A 142 4.75 -13.81 -1.76
C MET A 142 4.02 -12.71 -2.56
N PHE A 143 4.19 -11.47 -2.16
CA PHE A 143 3.52 -10.33 -2.77
C PHE A 143 4.45 -9.14 -2.96
N SER A 144 4.10 -8.27 -3.90
CA SER A 144 4.68 -6.93 -4.05
C SER A 144 3.57 -5.90 -4.01
N ARG A 145 3.79 -4.80 -3.32
CA ARG A 145 2.85 -3.68 -3.29
C ARG A 145 3.13 -2.75 -4.46
N CYS A 146 2.09 -2.38 -5.18
CA CYS A 146 2.15 -1.42 -6.27
C CYS A 146 1.14 -0.31 -6.02
N ALA A 147 1.54 0.93 -6.27
CA ALA A 147 0.65 2.09 -6.19
C ALA A 147 1.01 3.11 -7.27
N LYS A 148 -0.01 3.82 -7.76
CA LYS A 148 0.13 4.91 -8.71
C LYS A 148 -0.70 6.09 -8.24
N SER A 149 -0.16 7.30 -8.40
CA SER A 149 -0.86 8.55 -8.15
C SER A 149 -0.59 9.54 -9.27
N LEU A 150 -1.57 10.39 -9.54
CA LEU A 150 -1.49 11.44 -10.55
C LEU A 150 -1.42 12.79 -9.85
N VAL A 151 -0.47 13.61 -10.29
CA VAL A 151 -0.33 15.01 -9.86
C VAL A 151 -0.43 15.86 -11.11
N PHE A 152 -1.30 16.86 -11.09
CA PHE A 152 -1.56 17.69 -12.24
C PHE A 152 -1.18 19.14 -11.96
N SER A 153 -0.52 19.81 -12.92
CA SER A 153 -0.19 21.23 -12.82
C SER A 153 -0.67 21.96 -14.07
N GLY A 154 -1.38 23.08 -13.89
CA GLY A 154 -1.88 23.89 -14.99
C GLY A 154 -3.38 23.77 -15.23
N VAL A 155 -3.81 23.96 -16.47
CA VAL A 155 -5.23 23.98 -16.83
C VAL A 155 -5.69 22.57 -17.22
N PRO A 156 -6.89 22.12 -16.80
CA PRO A 156 -7.39 20.76 -17.09
C PRO A 156 -7.49 20.38 -18.59
N SER A 157 -7.49 21.37 -19.50
CA SER A 157 -7.48 21.15 -20.96
C SER A 157 -6.20 20.47 -21.48
N ASP A 158 -5.11 20.51 -20.69
CA ASP A 158 -3.82 19.94 -21.08
C ASP A 158 -3.64 18.50 -20.55
N PHE A 159 -4.75 17.80 -20.34
CA PHE A 159 -4.77 16.46 -19.78
C PHE A 159 -4.15 15.46 -20.77
N GLU A 160 -2.94 15.02 -20.51
CA GLU A 160 -2.40 13.81 -21.11
C GLU A 160 -3.09 12.58 -20.51
N ALA A 161 -3.42 11.61 -21.32
CA ALA A 161 -3.96 10.35 -20.85
C ALA A 161 -2.96 9.64 -19.91
N ASP A 162 -3.47 9.05 -18.85
CA ASP A 162 -2.69 8.16 -18.00
C ASP A 162 -2.03 7.05 -18.83
N ARG A 163 -0.83 6.68 -18.48
CA ARG A 163 -0.06 5.65 -19.17
C ARG A 163 0.47 4.58 -18.22
N SER A 164 0.74 3.41 -18.76
CA SER A 164 1.40 2.33 -18.05
C SER A 164 2.80 2.74 -17.62
N LEU A 165 3.16 2.41 -16.39
CA LEU A 165 4.52 2.60 -15.87
C LEU A 165 5.45 1.41 -16.19
N GLY A 166 4.93 0.36 -16.83
CA GLY A 166 5.69 -0.83 -17.15
C GLY A 166 6.11 -1.64 -15.92
N PHE A 167 5.36 -1.54 -14.83
CA PHE A 167 5.55 -2.47 -13.72
C PHE A 167 5.03 -3.84 -14.14
N PRO A 168 5.82 -4.90 -14.06
CA PRO A 168 5.30 -6.25 -14.29
C PRO A 168 4.27 -6.56 -13.19
N LEU A 169 3.16 -7.16 -13.60
CA LEU A 169 2.15 -7.72 -12.70
C LEU A 169 2.65 -9.01 -12.07
#